data_796dfa6ce761e5bac762667542c9e005
#
_entry.id   796dfa6ce761e5bac762667542c9e005
#
_cell.length_a   1.000
_cell.length_b   1.000
_cell.length_c   1.000
_cell.angle_alpha   90.00
_cell.angle_beta   90.00
_cell.angle_gamma   90.00
#
_symmetry.space_group_name_H-M   'P 1'
#
loop_
_entity.id
_entity.type
_entity.pdbx_description
1 polymer ?
#
loop_
_entity_poly.entity_id
_entity_poly.type
_entity_poly.pdbx_seq_one_letter_code
_entity_poly.pdbx_strand_id
1 'polypeptide(L)'
;MQITKQNWLVTLINFAVTLFFLSTFIVKGGYNAAPALLMLIGLGYGIYALIKKPLLNLSKVDKYLIYSYLFYFVTFLLSLSINGGKMRDLDTASRVVFFVPVLLLLLKYPIKTCVLSYSIPLGSIISLCVALYDKFILNLRPEQNPRIMHIQGGDISMSLGIFSLIIALYAHQKKDVKLTTLSVIGGLCGIVGSLLSTARGGWVALPVLLIVILYIYRHSLSKRFFLTFFGIIVVASIGISQMPNNRIMERINVAQKDIQLYLDKNNGNTSLGARFEMWKSALEMAKEKPLFGWGIQG
;
A
#
# COMPACT_ATOMS: atom_id res chain seq x y z
N MET A 1 20.74 -33.98 -1.93
CA MET A 1 21.29 -32.76 -1.28
C MET A 1 20.81 -31.44 -1.89
N GLN A 2 20.37 -31.38 -3.16
CA GLN A 2 19.80 -30.16 -3.78
C GLN A 2 18.40 -29.80 -3.26
N ILE A 3 17.56 -30.74 -2.93
CA ILE A 3 16.17 -30.56 -2.45
C ILE A 3 16.11 -29.82 -1.12
N THR A 4 17.08 -30.01 -0.22
CA THR A 4 17.13 -29.35 1.09
C THR A 4 17.50 -27.87 1.02
N LYS A 5 18.41 -27.47 0.10
CA LYS A 5 18.80 -26.05 -0.08
C LYS A 5 17.67 -25.20 -0.70
N GLN A 6 16.90 -25.79 -1.60
CA GLN A 6 15.77 -25.10 -2.25
C GLN A 6 14.62 -24.86 -1.26
N ASN A 7 14.35 -25.79 -0.36
CA ASN A 7 13.34 -25.64 0.68
C ASN A 7 13.69 -24.56 1.71
N TRP A 8 14.98 -24.42 2.07
CA TRP A 8 15.42 -23.41 3.02
C TRP A 8 15.20 -21.97 2.49
N LEU A 9 15.56 -21.69 1.24
CA LEU A 9 15.34 -20.35 0.62
C LEU A 9 13.85 -19.98 0.57
N VAL A 10 13.00 -20.90 0.15
CA VAL A 10 11.55 -20.68 0.15
C VAL A 10 11.04 -20.41 1.56
N THR A 11 11.53 -21.14 2.56
CA THR A 11 11.14 -20.92 3.95
C THR A 11 11.59 -19.53 4.45
N LEU A 12 12.82 -19.13 4.13
CA LEU A 12 13.34 -17.81 4.51
C LEU A 12 12.57 -16.67 3.85
N ILE A 13 12.24 -16.78 2.56
CA ILE A 13 11.42 -15.80 1.84
C ILE A 13 10.03 -15.69 2.49
N ASN A 14 9.38 -16.82 2.74
CA ASN A 14 8.06 -16.82 3.38
C ASN A 14 8.10 -16.27 4.80
N PHE A 15 9.15 -16.55 5.57
CA PHE A 15 9.37 -15.97 6.88
C PHE A 15 9.54 -14.43 6.81
N ALA A 16 10.37 -13.95 5.87
CA ALA A 16 10.55 -12.51 5.66
C ALA A 16 9.24 -11.80 5.32
N VAL A 17 8.42 -12.40 4.44
CA VAL A 17 7.11 -11.86 4.08
C VAL A 17 6.15 -11.84 5.28
N THR A 18 6.10 -12.91 6.06
CA THR A 18 5.30 -12.95 7.30
C THR A 18 5.76 -11.87 8.27
N LEU A 19 7.07 -11.76 8.49
CA LEU A 19 7.67 -10.75 9.36
C LEU A 19 7.31 -9.33 8.92
N PHE A 20 7.29 -9.04 7.62
CA PHE A 20 6.87 -7.76 7.08
C PHE A 20 5.48 -7.36 7.57
N PHE A 21 4.48 -8.22 7.35
CA PHE A 21 3.11 -7.90 7.74
C PHE A 21 2.91 -7.79 9.24
N LEU A 22 3.60 -8.60 10.04
CA LEU A 22 3.47 -8.59 11.49
C LEU A 22 4.24 -7.44 12.16
N SER A 23 5.44 -7.08 11.65
CA SER A 23 6.30 -6.08 12.30
C SER A 23 6.03 -4.64 11.88
N THR A 24 5.35 -4.42 10.75
CA THR A 24 5.16 -3.10 10.14
C THR A 24 4.61 -2.07 11.14
N PHE A 25 3.65 -2.44 11.97
CA PHE A 25 3.02 -1.54 12.93
C PHE A 25 3.61 -1.63 14.34
N ILE A 26 4.30 -2.71 14.69
CA ILE A 26 4.79 -2.96 16.05
C ILE A 26 6.11 -2.24 16.29
N VAL A 27 7.03 -2.31 15.32
CA VAL A 27 8.41 -1.86 15.48
C VAL A 27 8.69 -0.64 14.61
N LYS A 28 9.40 0.35 15.16
CA LYS A 28 9.87 1.51 14.38
C LYS A 28 10.76 1.03 13.21
N GLY A 29 10.35 1.35 11.99
CA GLY A 29 11.06 0.88 10.79
C GLY A 29 10.85 -0.61 10.47
N GLY A 30 9.90 -1.29 11.11
CA GLY A 30 9.57 -2.71 10.84
C GLY A 30 9.22 -2.99 9.38
N TYR A 31 8.68 -2.01 8.70
CA TYR A 31 8.43 -2.06 7.25
C TYR A 31 9.70 -2.09 6.38
N ASN A 32 10.88 -1.77 6.94
CA ASN A 32 12.15 -1.77 6.20
C ASN A 32 12.91 -3.10 6.35
N ALA A 33 12.80 -3.78 7.48
CA ALA A 33 13.64 -4.92 7.82
C ALA A 33 13.46 -6.10 6.85
N ALA A 34 12.23 -6.49 6.57
CA ALA A 34 11.94 -7.60 5.68
C ALA A 34 12.25 -7.30 4.20
N PRO A 35 11.88 -6.12 3.63
CA PRO A 35 12.34 -5.73 2.30
C PRO A 35 13.85 -5.68 2.18
N ALA A 36 14.58 -5.18 3.19
CA ALA A 36 16.05 -5.17 3.19
C ALA A 36 16.62 -6.59 3.16
N LEU A 37 16.06 -7.51 3.95
CA LEU A 37 16.44 -8.93 3.92
C LEU A 37 16.18 -9.55 2.55
N LEU A 38 15.01 -9.32 1.96
CA LEU A 38 14.68 -9.82 0.61
C LEU A 38 15.59 -9.20 -0.45
N MET A 39 15.96 -7.93 -0.31
CA MET A 39 16.90 -7.26 -1.20
C MET A 39 18.30 -7.90 -1.13
N LEU A 40 18.81 -8.17 0.06
CA LEU A 40 20.12 -8.84 0.22
C LEU A 40 20.12 -10.24 -0.41
N ILE A 41 19.08 -11.03 -0.16
CA ILE A 41 18.93 -12.36 -0.75
C ILE A 41 18.76 -12.24 -2.28
N GLY A 42 17.97 -11.28 -2.74
CA GLY A 42 17.74 -11.00 -4.16
C GLY A 42 19.01 -10.59 -4.89
N LEU A 43 19.84 -9.72 -4.30
CA LEU A 43 21.14 -9.34 -4.85
C LEU A 43 22.07 -10.56 -4.96
N GLY A 44 22.15 -11.38 -3.90
CA GLY A 44 22.92 -12.63 -3.96
C GLY A 44 22.43 -13.57 -5.06
N TYR A 45 21.11 -13.70 -5.22
CA TYR A 45 20.54 -14.49 -6.32
C TYR A 45 20.77 -13.84 -7.68
N GLY A 46 20.70 -12.52 -7.79
CA GLY A 46 20.99 -11.77 -9.03
C GLY A 46 22.42 -11.98 -9.51
N ILE A 47 23.40 -11.89 -8.61
CA ILE A 47 24.81 -12.20 -8.92
C ILE A 47 24.97 -13.66 -9.37
N TYR A 48 24.34 -14.60 -8.64
CA TYR A 48 24.33 -16.01 -9.05
C TYR A 48 23.72 -16.19 -10.45
N ALA A 49 22.62 -15.50 -10.75
CA ALA A 49 21.93 -15.59 -12.04
C ALA A 49 22.77 -15.02 -13.18
N LEU A 50 23.53 -13.96 -12.95
CA LEU A 50 24.46 -13.40 -13.94
C LEU A 50 25.60 -14.37 -14.27
N ILE A 51 26.14 -15.08 -13.26
CA ILE A 51 27.28 -16.02 -13.43
C ILE A 51 26.81 -17.33 -14.06
N LYS A 52 25.74 -17.92 -13.50
CA LYS A 52 25.29 -19.28 -13.89
C LYS A 52 24.25 -19.30 -15.00
N LYS A 53 23.70 -18.11 -15.37
CA LYS A 53 22.66 -17.94 -16.40
C LYS A 53 21.56 -19.00 -16.32
N PRO A 54 20.91 -19.19 -15.15
CA PRO A 54 19.84 -20.18 -15.02
C PRO A 54 18.72 -19.83 -15.99
N LEU A 55 18.07 -20.83 -16.56
CA LEU A 55 16.91 -20.63 -17.41
C LEU A 55 15.78 -20.03 -16.56
N LEU A 56 15.57 -18.72 -16.72
CA LEU A 56 14.44 -17.99 -16.17
C LEU A 56 13.43 -17.80 -17.30
N ASN A 57 12.30 -18.49 -17.21
CA ASN A 57 11.19 -18.32 -18.15
C ASN A 57 10.45 -17.01 -17.79
N LEU A 58 11.01 -15.88 -18.23
CA LEU A 58 10.38 -14.58 -18.02
C LEU A 58 9.21 -14.41 -19.00
N SER A 59 8.02 -14.19 -18.48
CA SER A 59 6.85 -13.82 -19.27
C SER A 59 7.04 -12.44 -19.91
N LYS A 60 6.19 -12.09 -20.90
CA LYS A 60 6.20 -10.73 -21.47
C LYS A 60 5.94 -9.67 -20.39
N VAL A 61 5.05 -9.97 -19.45
CA VAL A 61 4.70 -9.06 -18.35
C VAL A 61 5.91 -8.82 -17.43
N ASP A 62 6.66 -9.87 -17.08
CA ASP A 62 7.86 -9.74 -16.24
C ASP A 62 8.92 -8.86 -16.90
N LYS A 63 9.12 -9.03 -18.20
CA LYS A 63 10.06 -8.19 -18.97
C LYS A 63 9.60 -6.72 -19.01
N TYR A 64 8.31 -6.47 -19.25
CA TYR A 64 7.79 -5.09 -19.23
C TYR A 64 7.94 -4.45 -17.85
N LEU A 65 7.72 -5.20 -16.78
CA LEU A 65 7.91 -4.71 -15.42
C LEU A 65 9.38 -4.34 -15.15
N ILE A 66 10.32 -5.21 -15.54
CA ILE A 66 11.77 -4.93 -15.42
C ILE A 66 12.15 -3.68 -16.24
N TYR A 67 11.69 -3.60 -17.50
CA TYR A 67 11.98 -2.44 -18.35
C TYR A 67 11.38 -1.15 -17.78
N SER A 68 10.18 -1.21 -17.18
CA SER A 68 9.57 -0.04 -16.53
C SER A 68 10.40 0.47 -15.36
N TYR A 69 10.94 -0.43 -14.53
CA TYR A 69 11.81 -0.04 -13.42
C TYR A 69 13.14 0.54 -13.89
N LEU A 70 13.76 -0.07 -14.91
CA LEU A 70 14.98 0.44 -15.48
C LEU A 70 14.74 1.78 -16.18
N PHE A 71 13.66 1.92 -16.94
CA PHE A 71 13.27 3.17 -17.60
C PHE A 71 13.07 4.30 -16.57
N TYR A 72 12.33 4.02 -15.48
CA TYR A 72 12.17 4.98 -14.40
C TYR A 72 13.51 5.47 -13.84
N PHE A 73 14.45 4.57 -13.56
CA PHE A 73 15.76 4.95 -13.08
C PHE A 73 16.56 5.77 -14.12
N VAL A 74 16.53 5.35 -15.38
CA VAL A 74 17.21 6.04 -16.48
C VAL A 74 16.68 7.45 -16.67
N THR A 75 15.38 7.68 -16.54
CA THR A 75 14.80 9.05 -16.63
C THR A 75 15.34 9.96 -15.52
N PHE A 76 15.48 9.45 -14.28
CA PHE A 76 16.09 10.23 -13.20
C PHE A 76 17.58 10.49 -13.43
N LEU A 77 18.31 9.49 -13.93
CA LEU A 77 19.73 9.63 -14.28
C LEU A 77 19.95 10.68 -15.39
N LEU A 78 19.13 10.65 -16.43
CA LEU A 78 19.15 11.63 -17.51
C LEU A 78 18.80 13.03 -17.00
N SER A 79 17.74 13.14 -16.18
CA SER A 79 17.36 14.41 -15.56
C SER A 79 18.49 15.00 -14.71
N LEU A 80 19.16 14.17 -13.91
CA LEU A 80 20.32 14.60 -13.12
C LEU A 80 21.49 15.08 -13.99
N SER A 81 21.75 14.38 -15.09
CA SER A 81 22.85 14.72 -16.01
C SER A 81 22.62 16.03 -16.77
N ILE A 82 21.36 16.32 -17.09
CA ILE A 82 20.98 17.51 -17.90
C ILE A 82 20.78 18.74 -17.00
N ASN A 83 20.08 18.58 -15.88
CA ASN A 83 19.69 19.69 -15.02
C ASN A 83 20.69 19.95 -13.87
N GLY A 84 21.69 19.09 -13.74
CA GLY A 84 22.59 19.09 -12.58
C GLY A 84 21.91 18.50 -11.34
N GLY A 85 22.69 18.28 -10.29
CA GLY A 85 22.21 17.73 -9.01
C GLY A 85 23.31 16.90 -8.34
N LYS A 86 22.96 16.33 -7.18
CA LYS A 86 23.88 15.49 -6.40
C LYS A 86 23.55 14.01 -6.63
N MET A 87 24.55 13.14 -6.63
CA MET A 87 24.34 11.67 -6.72
C MET A 87 23.42 11.13 -5.62
N ARG A 88 23.34 11.80 -4.47
CA ARG A 88 22.40 11.48 -3.39
C ARG A 88 20.94 11.57 -3.83
N ASP A 89 20.64 12.41 -4.79
CA ASP A 89 19.27 12.62 -5.28
C ASP A 89 18.74 11.37 -6.04
N LEU A 90 19.64 10.49 -6.48
CA LEU A 90 19.30 9.20 -7.09
C LEU A 90 18.95 8.09 -6.07
N ASP A 91 19.13 8.32 -4.75
CA ASP A 91 18.89 7.27 -3.74
C ASP A 91 17.49 6.66 -3.85
N THR A 92 16.47 7.50 -3.96
CA THR A 92 15.07 7.04 -4.06
C THR A 92 14.82 6.27 -5.37
N ALA A 93 15.33 6.74 -6.49
CA ALA A 93 15.16 6.10 -7.79
C ALA A 93 15.96 4.79 -7.89
N SER A 94 17.14 4.70 -7.28
CA SER A 94 17.96 3.49 -7.27
C SER A 94 17.30 2.31 -6.55
N ARG A 95 16.48 2.58 -5.53
CA ARG A 95 15.75 1.55 -4.79
C ARG A 95 14.82 0.73 -5.70
N VAL A 96 14.28 1.35 -6.75
CA VAL A 96 13.41 0.68 -7.72
C VAL A 96 14.23 -0.34 -8.54
N VAL A 97 15.47 -0.01 -8.89
CA VAL A 97 16.38 -0.94 -9.60
C VAL A 97 16.74 -2.13 -8.71
N PHE A 98 16.99 -1.90 -7.43
CA PHE A 98 17.27 -2.98 -6.48
C PHE A 98 16.09 -3.95 -6.29
N PHE A 99 14.88 -3.56 -6.68
CA PHE A 99 13.76 -4.48 -6.70
C PHE A 99 13.85 -5.53 -7.82
N VAL A 100 14.57 -5.28 -8.91
CA VAL A 100 14.72 -6.24 -10.02
C VAL A 100 15.31 -7.58 -9.56
N PRO A 101 16.42 -7.64 -8.82
CA PRO A 101 16.93 -8.90 -8.27
C PRO A 101 15.94 -9.62 -7.35
N VAL A 102 15.14 -8.86 -6.56
CA VAL A 102 14.08 -9.43 -5.72
C VAL A 102 12.99 -10.05 -6.59
N LEU A 103 12.58 -9.37 -7.67
CA LEU A 103 11.60 -9.91 -8.62
C LEU A 103 12.11 -11.23 -9.22
N LEU A 104 13.35 -11.29 -9.70
CA LEU A 104 13.96 -12.50 -10.24
C LEU A 104 14.01 -13.65 -9.19
N LEU A 105 14.33 -13.30 -7.94
CA LEU A 105 14.30 -14.26 -6.83
C LEU A 105 12.91 -14.83 -6.62
N LEU A 106 11.88 -13.97 -6.57
CA LEU A 106 10.49 -14.36 -6.31
C LEU A 106 9.86 -15.12 -7.47
N LEU A 107 10.27 -14.85 -8.71
CA LEU A 107 9.89 -15.64 -9.88
C LEU A 107 10.45 -17.07 -9.83
N LYS A 108 11.65 -17.24 -9.30
CA LYS A 108 12.27 -18.57 -9.12
C LYS A 108 11.76 -19.30 -7.89
N TYR A 109 11.56 -18.57 -6.80
CA TYR A 109 11.13 -19.06 -5.49
C TYR A 109 9.85 -18.34 -5.04
N PRO A 110 8.68 -18.69 -5.59
CA PRO A 110 7.44 -17.98 -5.34
C PRO A 110 7.01 -18.07 -3.87
N ILE A 111 6.40 -17.00 -3.39
CA ILE A 111 5.79 -16.95 -2.07
C ILE A 111 4.61 -17.91 -2.05
N LYS A 112 4.48 -18.70 -0.98
CA LYS A 112 3.34 -19.59 -0.80
C LYS A 112 2.07 -18.77 -0.58
N THR A 113 1.03 -19.04 -1.37
CA THR A 113 -0.26 -18.34 -1.27
C THR A 113 -0.84 -18.39 0.14
N CYS A 114 -0.69 -19.53 0.85
CA CYS A 114 -1.16 -19.64 2.23
C CYS A 114 -0.47 -18.65 3.17
N VAL A 115 0.82 -18.35 2.97
CA VAL A 115 1.55 -17.37 3.80
C VAL A 115 0.94 -15.97 3.64
N LEU A 116 0.70 -15.52 2.41
CA LEU A 116 0.04 -14.24 2.15
C LEU A 116 -1.38 -14.22 2.72
N SER A 117 -2.14 -15.31 2.51
CA SER A 117 -3.53 -15.40 2.94
C SER A 117 -3.72 -15.32 4.46
N TYR A 118 -2.74 -15.77 5.24
CA TYR A 118 -2.80 -15.65 6.70
C TYR A 118 -2.08 -14.38 7.22
N SER A 119 -0.94 -14.01 6.64
CA SER A 119 -0.14 -12.88 7.13
C SER A 119 -0.82 -11.54 6.93
N ILE A 120 -1.56 -11.35 5.83
CA ILE A 120 -2.24 -10.09 5.53
C ILE A 120 -3.37 -9.81 6.54
N PRO A 121 -4.33 -10.72 6.79
CA PRO A 121 -5.36 -10.51 7.81
C PRO A 121 -4.81 -10.33 9.21
N LEU A 122 -3.77 -11.09 9.58
CA LEU A 122 -3.10 -10.92 10.88
C LEU A 122 -2.42 -9.56 11.00
N GLY A 123 -1.70 -9.10 9.98
CA GLY A 123 -1.12 -7.76 9.95
C GLY A 123 -2.17 -6.65 10.06
N SER A 124 -3.34 -6.87 9.45
CA SER A 124 -4.48 -5.96 9.54
C SER A 124 -5.07 -5.89 10.96
N ILE A 125 -5.21 -7.03 11.63
CA ILE A 125 -5.66 -7.10 13.03
C ILE A 125 -4.64 -6.39 13.94
N ILE A 126 -3.35 -6.65 13.73
CA ILE A 126 -2.27 -5.98 14.48
C ILE A 126 -2.34 -4.47 14.31
N SER A 127 -2.61 -3.97 13.08
CA SER A 127 -2.71 -2.52 12.85
C SER A 127 -3.79 -1.88 13.71
N LEU A 128 -4.97 -2.53 13.85
CA LEU A 128 -6.03 -2.06 14.74
C LEU A 128 -5.60 -2.12 16.22
N CYS A 129 -5.04 -3.24 16.66
CA CYS A 129 -4.58 -3.39 18.05
C CYS A 129 -3.59 -2.28 18.42
N VAL A 130 -2.64 -1.99 17.55
CA VAL A 130 -1.66 -0.91 17.76
C VAL A 130 -2.33 0.46 17.76
N ALA A 131 -3.28 0.72 16.83
CA ALA A 131 -4.00 1.99 16.80
C ALA A 131 -4.86 2.22 18.07
N LEU A 132 -5.48 1.16 18.59
CA LEU A 132 -6.22 1.21 19.85
C LEU A 132 -5.29 1.44 21.05
N TYR A 133 -4.17 0.72 21.11
CA TYR A 133 -3.16 0.89 22.15
C TYR A 133 -2.63 2.33 22.19
N ASP A 134 -2.24 2.88 21.03
CA ASP A 134 -1.74 4.25 20.94
C ASP A 134 -2.81 5.26 21.40
N LYS A 135 -4.06 5.06 21.01
CA LYS A 135 -5.14 6.00 21.31
C LYS A 135 -5.60 5.95 22.77
N PHE A 136 -5.81 4.75 23.32
CA PHE A 136 -6.46 4.58 24.62
C PHE A 136 -5.50 4.37 25.77
N ILE A 137 -4.29 3.84 25.54
CA ILE A 137 -3.32 3.56 26.58
C ILE A 137 -2.23 4.64 26.60
N LEU A 138 -1.68 5.01 25.44
CA LEU A 138 -0.65 6.04 25.39
C LEU A 138 -1.23 7.46 25.31
N ASN A 139 -2.55 7.61 25.13
CA ASN A 139 -3.21 8.89 24.85
C ASN A 139 -2.54 9.69 23.72
N LEU A 140 -1.83 8.99 22.85
CA LEU A 140 -1.23 9.57 21.66
C LEU A 140 -2.29 9.56 20.56
N ARG A 141 -2.35 10.63 19.80
CA ARG A 141 -3.04 10.52 18.52
C ARG A 141 -2.28 9.50 17.70
N PRO A 142 -2.94 8.56 16.99
CA PRO A 142 -2.26 7.67 16.05
C PRO A 142 -1.36 8.43 15.06
N GLU A 143 -1.59 9.71 14.89
CA GLU A 143 -0.82 10.69 14.11
C GLU A 143 0.56 11.05 14.67
N GLN A 144 0.81 10.81 15.95
CA GLN A 144 2.09 11.15 16.61
C GLN A 144 2.95 9.93 16.90
N ASN A 145 2.56 8.78 16.33
CA ASN A 145 3.28 7.54 16.57
C ASN A 145 4.68 7.57 15.89
N PRO A 146 5.77 7.41 16.66
CA PRO A 146 7.13 7.43 16.09
C PRO A 146 7.45 6.20 15.23
N ARG A 147 6.55 5.20 15.16
CA ARG A 147 6.79 3.94 14.43
C ARG A 147 6.54 4.09 12.93
N ILE A 148 5.45 4.74 12.55
CA ILE A 148 5.10 4.99 11.16
C ILE A 148 4.32 6.33 11.08
N MET A 149 4.52 7.09 10.01
CA MET A 149 3.75 8.33 9.81
C MET A 149 2.26 8.00 9.70
N HIS A 150 1.40 8.75 10.41
CA HIS A 150 -0.03 8.48 10.51
C HIS A 150 -0.74 8.31 9.15
N ILE A 151 -0.37 9.13 8.14
CA ILE A 151 -0.94 9.05 6.80
C ILE A 151 -0.60 7.69 6.17
N GLN A 152 0.68 7.32 6.18
CA GLN A 152 1.15 6.04 5.63
C GLN A 152 0.56 4.86 6.42
N GLY A 153 0.52 4.95 7.74
CA GLY A 153 -0.05 3.91 8.60
C GLY A 153 -1.52 3.67 8.31
N GLY A 154 -2.31 4.75 8.16
CA GLY A 154 -3.72 4.66 7.81
C GLY A 154 -3.97 4.09 6.41
N ASP A 155 -3.17 4.48 5.42
CA ASP A 155 -3.29 3.97 4.05
C ASP A 155 -2.86 2.50 3.94
N ILE A 156 -1.80 2.08 4.67
CA ILE A 156 -1.39 0.67 4.75
C ILE A 156 -2.47 -0.15 5.47
N SER A 157 -3.02 0.33 6.59
CA SER A 157 -4.10 -0.34 7.32
C SER A 157 -5.31 -0.57 6.43
N MET A 158 -5.74 0.45 5.67
CA MET A 158 -6.83 0.34 4.69
C MET A 158 -6.51 -0.70 3.61
N SER A 159 -5.29 -0.67 3.06
CA SER A 159 -4.86 -1.61 2.02
C SER A 159 -4.88 -3.05 2.52
N LEU A 160 -4.38 -3.30 3.74
CA LEU A 160 -4.44 -4.62 4.37
C LEU A 160 -5.87 -5.06 4.62
N GLY A 161 -6.75 -4.14 5.02
CA GLY A 161 -8.19 -4.40 5.18
C GLY A 161 -8.83 -4.84 3.87
N ILE A 162 -8.60 -4.12 2.78
CA ILE A 162 -9.14 -4.45 1.46
C ILE A 162 -8.59 -5.78 0.95
N PHE A 163 -7.28 -6.03 1.05
CA PHE A 163 -6.69 -7.32 0.68
C PHE A 163 -7.25 -8.46 1.52
N SER A 164 -7.51 -8.24 2.82
CA SER A 164 -8.16 -9.23 3.67
C SER A 164 -9.58 -9.56 3.19
N LEU A 165 -10.36 -8.56 2.75
CA LEU A 165 -11.69 -8.81 2.17
C LEU A 165 -11.61 -9.61 0.86
N ILE A 166 -10.62 -9.34 0.01
CA ILE A 166 -10.38 -10.14 -1.20
C ILE A 166 -10.04 -11.59 -0.84
N ILE A 167 -9.18 -11.79 0.17
CA ILE A 167 -8.83 -13.13 0.67
C ILE A 167 -10.07 -13.82 1.26
N ALA A 168 -10.95 -13.10 1.95
CA ALA A 168 -12.20 -13.65 2.47
C ALA A 168 -13.10 -14.19 1.35
N LEU A 169 -13.23 -13.45 0.24
CA LEU A 169 -13.99 -13.90 -0.93
C LEU A 169 -13.36 -15.14 -1.57
N TYR A 170 -12.04 -15.14 -1.73
CA TYR A 170 -11.31 -16.30 -2.24
C TYR A 170 -11.47 -17.54 -1.34
N ALA A 171 -11.30 -17.38 -0.02
CA ALA A 171 -11.44 -18.45 0.95
C ALA A 171 -12.89 -18.98 1.00
N HIS A 172 -13.87 -18.10 0.88
CA HIS A 172 -15.30 -18.48 0.81
C HIS A 172 -15.58 -19.39 -0.40
N GLN A 173 -15.03 -19.05 -1.58
CA GLN A 173 -15.14 -19.91 -2.78
C GLN A 173 -14.48 -21.29 -2.58
N LYS A 174 -13.39 -21.34 -1.80
CA LYS A 174 -12.71 -22.60 -1.43
C LYS A 174 -13.39 -23.35 -0.29
N LYS A 175 -14.46 -22.81 0.29
CA LYS A 175 -15.17 -23.33 1.47
C LYS A 175 -14.28 -23.43 2.72
N ASP A 176 -13.20 -22.64 2.81
CA ASP A 176 -12.36 -22.54 3.99
C ASP A 176 -12.95 -21.53 4.97
N VAL A 177 -13.76 -22.04 5.89
CA VAL A 177 -14.48 -21.21 6.88
C VAL A 177 -13.50 -20.49 7.81
N LYS A 178 -12.41 -21.15 8.23
CA LYS A 178 -11.44 -20.58 9.16
C LYS A 178 -10.75 -19.35 8.54
N LEU A 179 -10.24 -19.51 7.32
CA LEU A 179 -9.57 -18.42 6.61
C LEU A 179 -10.57 -17.31 6.25
N THR A 180 -11.81 -17.67 5.87
CA THR A 180 -12.86 -16.70 5.57
C THR A 180 -13.15 -15.81 6.80
N THR A 181 -13.37 -16.43 7.97
CA THR A 181 -13.67 -15.69 9.21
C THR A 181 -12.51 -14.80 9.62
N LEU A 182 -11.27 -15.32 9.62
CA LEU A 182 -10.08 -14.54 9.92
C LEU A 182 -9.94 -13.33 8.99
N SER A 183 -10.18 -13.54 7.70
CA SER A 183 -10.02 -12.51 6.67
C SER A 183 -11.13 -11.45 6.73
N VAL A 184 -12.37 -11.82 7.10
CA VAL A 184 -13.44 -10.84 7.36
C VAL A 184 -13.08 -9.98 8.56
N ILE A 185 -12.66 -10.60 9.67
CA ILE A 185 -12.19 -9.86 10.86
C ILE A 185 -11.03 -8.93 10.48
N GLY A 186 -10.02 -9.44 9.77
CA GLY A 186 -8.90 -8.63 9.29
C GLY A 186 -9.36 -7.47 8.41
N GLY A 187 -10.33 -7.70 7.53
CA GLY A 187 -10.91 -6.65 6.68
C GLY A 187 -11.52 -5.51 7.49
N LEU A 188 -12.37 -5.84 8.45
CA LEU A 188 -12.98 -4.86 9.34
C LEU A 188 -11.93 -4.13 10.20
N CYS A 189 -10.98 -4.88 10.76
CA CYS A 189 -9.88 -4.31 11.55
C CYS A 189 -9.07 -3.29 10.77
N GLY A 190 -8.70 -3.58 9.52
CA GLY A 190 -7.93 -2.65 8.70
C GLY A 190 -8.69 -1.36 8.37
N ILE A 191 -9.97 -1.47 8.05
CA ILE A 191 -10.84 -0.30 7.81
C ILE A 191 -10.95 0.54 9.09
N VAL A 192 -11.25 -0.07 10.24
CA VAL A 192 -11.38 0.64 11.52
C VAL A 192 -10.04 1.26 11.94
N GLY A 193 -8.92 0.56 11.77
CA GLY A 193 -7.58 1.09 12.04
C GLY A 193 -7.27 2.33 11.20
N SER A 194 -7.60 2.30 9.90
CA SER A 194 -7.47 3.47 9.02
C SER A 194 -8.36 4.64 9.46
N LEU A 195 -9.59 4.38 9.88
CA LEU A 195 -10.50 5.42 10.40
C LEU A 195 -9.94 6.06 11.67
N LEU A 196 -9.34 5.29 12.56
CA LEU A 196 -8.71 5.78 13.79
C LEU A 196 -7.48 6.65 13.50
N SER A 197 -6.73 6.35 12.44
CA SER A 197 -5.55 7.14 12.02
C SER A 197 -5.90 8.52 11.45
N THR A 198 -7.18 8.75 11.11
CA THR A 198 -7.68 9.96 10.46
C THR A 198 -7.06 10.27 9.08
N ALA A 199 -6.34 9.31 8.48
CA ALA A 199 -5.79 9.41 7.13
C ALA A 199 -6.89 9.31 6.07
N ARG A 200 -7.15 10.41 5.36
CA ARG A 200 -8.27 10.50 4.39
C ARG A 200 -7.99 9.81 3.06
N GLY A 201 -6.71 9.57 2.73
CA GLY A 201 -6.31 8.99 1.44
C GLY A 201 -6.97 7.65 1.18
N GLY A 202 -6.90 6.73 2.12
CA GLY A 202 -7.50 5.41 2.02
C GLY A 202 -9.04 5.42 1.93
N TRP A 203 -9.70 6.42 2.54
CA TRP A 203 -11.16 6.50 2.55
C TRP A 203 -11.74 6.86 1.18
N VAL A 204 -11.06 7.74 0.44
CA VAL A 204 -11.48 8.12 -0.92
C VAL A 204 -11.36 6.94 -1.89
N ALA A 205 -10.33 6.13 -1.73
CA ALA A 205 -10.11 4.95 -2.56
C ALA A 205 -11.07 3.79 -2.24
N LEU A 206 -11.55 3.67 -1.00
CA LEU A 206 -12.35 2.54 -0.54
C LEU A 206 -13.61 2.29 -1.39
N PRO A 207 -14.49 3.27 -1.66
CA PRO A 207 -15.70 3.02 -2.46
C PRO A 207 -15.37 2.51 -3.86
N VAL A 208 -14.35 3.09 -4.52
CA VAL A 208 -13.93 2.68 -5.86
C VAL A 208 -13.41 1.25 -5.85
N LEU A 209 -12.55 0.90 -4.89
CA LEU A 209 -12.00 -0.45 -4.76
C LEU A 209 -13.08 -1.47 -4.44
N LEU A 210 -14.05 -1.14 -3.58
CA LEU A 210 -15.19 -2.03 -3.31
C LEU A 210 -16.03 -2.27 -4.58
N ILE A 211 -16.30 -1.25 -5.38
CA ILE A 211 -17.03 -1.41 -6.66
C ILE A 211 -16.24 -2.35 -7.58
N VAL A 212 -14.93 -2.16 -7.72
CA VAL A 212 -14.07 -3.02 -8.55
C VAL A 212 -14.09 -4.46 -8.05
N ILE A 213 -13.95 -4.69 -6.74
CA ILE A 213 -14.00 -6.03 -6.15
C ILE A 213 -15.36 -6.69 -6.40
N LEU A 214 -16.45 -5.97 -6.17
CA LEU A 214 -17.81 -6.48 -6.40
C LEU A 214 -18.04 -6.79 -7.89
N TYR A 215 -17.51 -5.97 -8.80
CA TYR A 215 -17.59 -6.21 -10.23
C TYR A 215 -16.82 -7.48 -10.64
N ILE A 216 -15.60 -7.68 -10.14
CA ILE A 216 -14.79 -8.87 -10.42
C ILE A 216 -15.48 -10.14 -9.91
N TYR A 217 -16.02 -10.09 -8.69
CA TYR A 217 -16.64 -11.26 -8.04
C TYR A 217 -18.16 -11.39 -8.29
N ARG A 218 -18.76 -10.55 -9.17
CA ARG A 218 -20.21 -10.49 -9.38
C ARG A 218 -20.85 -11.83 -9.76
N HIS A 219 -20.15 -12.69 -10.47
CA HIS A 219 -20.64 -14.02 -10.86
C HIS A 219 -20.54 -15.06 -9.74
N SER A 220 -19.71 -14.81 -8.73
CA SER A 220 -19.48 -15.73 -7.61
C SER A 220 -20.28 -15.35 -6.37
N LEU A 221 -20.81 -14.13 -6.31
CA LEU A 221 -21.54 -13.61 -5.17
C LEU A 221 -23.06 -13.75 -5.38
N SER A 222 -23.77 -14.20 -4.34
CA SER A 222 -25.22 -14.29 -4.40
C SER A 222 -25.88 -12.91 -4.36
N LYS A 223 -27.09 -12.78 -4.95
CA LYS A 223 -27.88 -11.54 -4.86
C LYS A 223 -28.13 -11.12 -3.39
N ARG A 224 -28.30 -12.10 -2.50
CA ARG A 224 -28.46 -11.86 -1.05
C ARG A 224 -27.21 -11.19 -0.44
N PHE A 225 -26.01 -11.59 -0.87
CA PHE A 225 -24.75 -10.97 -0.42
C PHE A 225 -24.70 -9.48 -0.80
N PHE A 226 -25.05 -9.13 -2.03
CA PHE A 226 -25.09 -7.73 -2.47
C PHE A 226 -26.09 -6.92 -1.63
N LEU A 227 -27.30 -7.42 -1.44
CA LEU A 227 -28.32 -6.74 -0.62
C LEU A 227 -27.86 -6.53 0.82
N THR A 228 -27.29 -7.56 1.45
CA THR A 228 -26.75 -7.46 2.83
C THR A 228 -25.59 -6.48 2.90
N PHE A 229 -24.67 -6.54 1.96
CA PHE A 229 -23.50 -5.66 1.92
C PHE A 229 -23.89 -4.18 1.76
N PHE A 230 -24.75 -3.87 0.79
CA PHE A 230 -25.29 -2.51 0.61
C PHE A 230 -26.14 -2.07 1.80
N GLY A 231 -26.95 -2.96 2.37
CA GLY A 231 -27.72 -2.68 3.58
C GLY A 231 -26.83 -2.30 4.76
N ILE A 232 -25.73 -3.00 4.98
CA ILE A 232 -24.75 -2.67 6.04
C ILE A 232 -24.10 -1.30 5.78
N ILE A 233 -23.73 -0.98 4.54
CA ILE A 233 -23.16 0.33 4.20
C ILE A 233 -24.16 1.44 4.49
N VAL A 234 -25.42 1.28 4.08
CA VAL A 234 -26.47 2.28 4.33
C VAL A 234 -26.69 2.48 5.83
N VAL A 235 -26.85 1.39 6.58
CA VAL A 235 -27.03 1.45 8.05
C VAL A 235 -25.82 2.10 8.73
N ALA A 236 -24.60 1.71 8.33
CA ALA A 236 -23.37 2.31 8.86
C ALA A 236 -23.30 3.82 8.54
N SER A 237 -23.65 4.23 7.32
CA SER A 237 -23.66 5.63 6.90
C SER A 237 -24.66 6.46 7.71
N ILE A 238 -25.88 5.92 7.93
CA ILE A 238 -26.89 6.56 8.77
C ILE A 238 -26.41 6.62 10.23
N GLY A 239 -25.88 5.52 10.77
CA GLY A 239 -25.35 5.50 12.14
C GLY A 239 -24.22 6.52 12.36
N ILE A 240 -23.31 6.65 11.38
CA ILE A 240 -22.23 7.64 11.41
C ILE A 240 -22.81 9.07 11.35
N SER A 241 -23.81 9.33 10.53
CA SER A 241 -24.40 10.66 10.40
C SER A 241 -25.12 11.15 11.67
N GLN A 242 -25.63 10.22 12.47
CA GLN A 242 -26.36 10.50 13.71
C GLN A 242 -25.45 10.63 14.95
N MET A 243 -24.15 10.35 14.84
CA MET A 243 -23.25 10.47 15.99
C MET A 243 -23.02 11.92 16.37
N PRO A 244 -23.25 12.32 17.62
CA PRO A 244 -22.90 13.65 18.12
C PRO A 244 -21.36 13.80 18.05
N ASN A 245 -20.88 14.98 17.68
CA ASN A 245 -19.45 15.28 17.44
C ASN A 245 -18.80 14.43 16.33
N ASN A 246 -19.51 14.27 15.22
CA ASN A 246 -19.04 13.46 14.11
C ASN A 246 -17.83 14.13 13.40
N ARG A 247 -16.63 13.71 13.79
CA ARG A 247 -15.37 14.18 13.17
C ARG A 247 -15.32 13.95 11.65
N ILE A 248 -16.06 12.96 11.14
CA ILE A 248 -16.10 12.69 9.69
C ILE A 248 -16.91 13.80 9.00
N MET A 249 -18.08 14.16 9.55
CA MET A 249 -18.91 15.23 8.99
C MET A 249 -18.20 16.59 9.12
N GLU A 250 -17.57 16.87 10.24
CA GLU A 250 -16.72 18.06 10.40
C GLU A 250 -15.62 18.12 9.33
N ARG A 251 -14.96 17.00 9.02
CA ARG A 251 -13.92 16.92 7.99
C ARG A 251 -14.47 17.11 6.58
N ILE A 252 -15.67 16.62 6.29
CA ILE A 252 -16.36 16.87 5.01
C ILE A 252 -16.67 18.36 4.88
N ASN A 253 -17.23 18.98 5.91
CA ASN A 253 -17.55 20.42 5.93
C ASN A 253 -16.29 21.28 5.77
N VAL A 254 -15.19 20.92 6.43
CA VAL A 254 -13.89 21.61 6.25
C VAL A 254 -13.42 21.46 4.81
N ALA A 255 -13.52 20.26 4.21
CA ALA A 255 -13.11 20.06 2.83
C ALA A 255 -13.97 20.88 1.83
N GLN A 256 -15.29 20.94 2.03
CA GLN A 256 -16.17 21.80 1.22
C GLN A 256 -15.81 23.29 1.36
N LYS A 257 -15.56 23.74 2.59
CA LYS A 257 -15.13 25.12 2.85
C LYS A 257 -13.78 25.44 2.21
N ASP A 258 -12.82 24.52 2.28
CA ASP A 258 -11.51 24.66 1.62
C ASP A 258 -11.66 24.82 0.09
N ILE A 259 -12.55 24.02 -0.54
CA ILE A 259 -12.83 24.12 -1.98
C ILE A 259 -13.47 25.47 -2.31
N GLN A 260 -14.48 25.91 -1.56
CA GLN A 260 -15.14 27.20 -1.78
C GLN A 260 -14.15 28.36 -1.63
N LEU A 261 -13.32 28.35 -0.56
CA LEU A 261 -12.29 29.38 -0.35
C LEU A 261 -11.27 29.43 -1.50
N TYR A 262 -10.95 28.29 -2.09
CA TYR A 262 -10.06 28.24 -3.24
C TYR A 262 -10.73 28.78 -4.50
N LEU A 263 -11.98 28.37 -4.78
CA LEU A 263 -12.72 28.82 -5.97
C LEU A 263 -13.06 30.32 -5.93
N ASP A 264 -13.46 30.84 -4.76
CA ASP A 264 -13.92 32.24 -4.63
C ASP A 264 -12.77 33.25 -4.44
N LYS A 265 -11.69 32.83 -3.75
CA LYS A 265 -10.61 33.72 -3.31
C LYS A 265 -9.21 33.30 -3.71
N ASN A 266 -9.05 32.24 -4.52
CA ASN A 266 -7.75 31.61 -4.84
C ASN A 266 -6.88 31.36 -3.58
N ASN A 267 -7.51 31.01 -2.46
CA ASN A 267 -6.79 30.84 -1.21
C ASN A 267 -6.08 29.48 -1.15
N GLY A 268 -4.80 29.47 -1.49
CA GLY A 268 -3.92 28.30 -1.42
C GLY A 268 -3.48 27.89 0.01
N ASN A 269 -3.82 28.67 1.06
CA ASN A 269 -3.36 28.42 2.42
C ASN A 269 -4.15 27.33 3.17
N THR A 270 -5.17 26.73 2.53
CA THR A 270 -5.91 25.59 3.10
C THR A 270 -5.28 24.26 2.68
N SER A 271 -5.64 23.17 3.37
CA SER A 271 -5.08 21.83 3.07
C SER A 271 -5.39 21.35 1.64
N LEU A 272 -6.57 21.65 1.09
CA LEU A 272 -6.94 21.32 -0.30
C LEU A 272 -6.44 22.39 -1.26
N GLY A 273 -6.52 23.67 -0.89
CA GLY A 273 -6.02 24.77 -1.71
C GLY A 273 -4.53 24.63 -2.03
N ALA A 274 -3.71 24.29 -1.06
CA ALA A 274 -2.28 24.01 -1.28
C ALA A 274 -2.05 22.88 -2.32
N ARG A 275 -2.88 21.83 -2.31
CA ARG A 275 -2.79 20.76 -3.30
C ARG A 275 -3.19 21.24 -4.70
N PHE A 276 -4.20 22.06 -4.83
CA PHE A 276 -4.60 22.64 -6.11
C PHE A 276 -3.50 23.55 -6.68
N GLU A 277 -2.86 24.37 -5.83
CA GLU A 277 -1.69 25.14 -6.24
C GLU A 277 -0.52 24.27 -6.66
N MET A 278 -0.21 23.20 -5.90
CA MET A 278 0.84 22.25 -6.29
C MET A 278 0.55 21.59 -7.65
N TRP A 279 -0.71 21.18 -7.92
CA TRP A 279 -1.06 20.58 -9.20
C TRP A 279 -1.01 21.59 -10.35
N LYS A 280 -1.44 22.83 -10.11
CA LYS A 280 -1.36 23.91 -11.09
C LYS A 280 0.10 24.22 -11.42
N SER A 281 0.95 24.42 -10.42
CA SER A 281 2.37 24.65 -10.60
C SER A 281 3.06 23.47 -11.33
N ALA A 282 2.73 22.24 -10.97
CA ALA A 282 3.27 21.07 -11.67
C ALA A 282 2.88 21.03 -13.15
N LEU A 283 1.65 21.42 -13.51
CA LEU A 283 1.21 21.53 -14.90
C LEU A 283 1.91 22.65 -15.66
N GLU A 284 2.14 23.79 -15.02
CA GLU A 284 2.88 24.92 -15.61
C GLU A 284 4.35 24.52 -15.83
N MET A 285 5.00 23.92 -14.84
CA MET A 285 6.37 23.39 -14.98
C MET A 285 6.48 22.35 -16.11
N ALA A 286 5.49 21.46 -16.24
CA ALA A 286 5.47 20.48 -17.32
C ALA A 286 5.29 21.11 -18.72
N LYS A 287 4.55 22.22 -18.83
CA LYS A 287 4.43 22.97 -20.09
C LYS A 287 5.72 23.69 -20.48
N GLU A 288 6.44 24.24 -19.49
CA GLU A 288 7.69 24.98 -19.72
C GLU A 288 8.82 24.04 -20.15
N LYS A 289 8.93 22.86 -19.51
CA LYS A 289 10.00 21.88 -19.84
C LYS A 289 9.42 20.46 -20.00
N PRO A 290 8.72 20.16 -21.11
CA PRO A 290 7.96 18.92 -21.24
C PRO A 290 8.81 17.64 -21.35
N LEU A 291 10.05 17.72 -21.87
CA LEU A 291 10.88 16.54 -22.12
C LEU A 291 11.80 16.19 -20.95
N PHE A 292 12.51 17.18 -20.40
CA PHE A 292 13.55 16.96 -19.40
C PHE A 292 13.19 17.47 -18.01
N GLY A 293 12.08 18.19 -17.88
CA GLY A 293 11.64 18.74 -16.60
C GLY A 293 12.60 19.78 -16.01
N TRP A 294 12.41 20.10 -14.75
CA TRP A 294 13.20 21.07 -13.97
C TRP A 294 14.31 20.40 -13.14
N GLY A 295 14.40 19.08 -13.19
CA GLY A 295 15.31 18.31 -12.35
C GLY A 295 14.73 18.01 -10.96
N ILE A 296 15.54 17.32 -10.14
CA ILE A 296 15.09 16.87 -8.81
C ILE A 296 15.09 18.02 -7.79
N GLN A 297 15.76 19.11 -8.09
CA GLN A 297 15.90 20.29 -7.21
C GLN A 297 15.08 21.51 -7.70
N GLY A 298 14.36 21.33 -8.81
CA GLY A 298 13.52 22.38 -9.42
C GLY A 298 12.12 22.52 -8.84
#